data_fcf861a54e3fe54330cba0792886c3b0
#
_entry.id   fcf861a54e3fe54330cba0792886c3b0
#
_cell.length_a   1.000
_cell.length_b   1.000
_cell.length_c   1.000
_cell.angle_alpha   90.00
_cell.angle_beta   90.00
_cell.angle_gamma   90.00
#
_symmetry.space_group_name_H-M   'P 1'
#
loop_
_entity.id
_entity.type
_entity.pdbx_description
1 polymer ?
#
loop_
_entity_poly.entity_id
_entity_poly.type
_entity_poly.pdbx_seq_one_letter_code
_entity_poly.pdbx_strand_id
1 'polypeptide(L)'
;MGRYYDGDINGKFMFGVQSSDAADRFGVNGTVPGYLNYYFNQDDLNGIERGLEKIENNFGELKDSLLAYFDLYKDPEDAPLSFNEYLEKGNKSKLNTTLVSEYADYVLGKRIYNCVKEQGECNFTAEL
;
A
#
# COMPACT_ATOMS: atom_id res chain seq x y z
N MET A 1 -13.38 13.07 7.87
CA MET A 1 -13.33 13.32 6.42
C MET A 1 -12.23 12.51 5.81
N GLY A 2 -12.55 11.80 4.77
CA GLY A 2 -11.56 10.97 4.11
C GLY A 2 -10.76 11.73 3.08
N ARG A 3 -9.48 11.44 2.99
CA ARG A 3 -8.65 11.87 1.88
C ARG A 3 -8.49 10.70 0.94
N TYR A 4 -8.46 10.96 -0.36
CA TYR A 4 -8.39 9.92 -1.38
C TYR A 4 -7.17 10.11 -2.27
N TYR A 5 -6.69 9.02 -2.87
CA TYR A 5 -5.81 9.11 -4.01
C TYR A 5 -6.57 8.60 -5.24
N ASP A 6 -6.28 9.18 -6.40
CA ASP A 6 -7.08 8.95 -7.60
C ASP A 6 -6.23 9.10 -8.86
N GLY A 7 -6.47 8.26 -9.82
CA GLY A 7 -5.76 8.24 -11.09
C GLY A 7 -5.71 6.83 -11.62
N ASP A 8 -4.54 6.38 -11.99
CA ASP A 8 -4.33 4.99 -12.42
C ASP A 8 -4.61 4.01 -11.30
N ILE A 9 -4.46 4.44 -10.06
CA ILE A 9 -4.91 3.69 -8.89
C ILE A 9 -5.84 4.58 -8.08
N ASN A 10 -6.76 3.96 -7.34
CA ASN A 10 -7.75 4.67 -6.54
C ASN A 10 -7.86 4.05 -5.17
N GLY A 11 -8.00 4.88 -4.15
CA GLY A 11 -8.22 4.39 -2.81
C GLY A 11 -8.39 5.52 -1.84
N LYS A 12 -8.65 5.15 -0.58
CA LYS A 12 -8.83 6.09 0.50
C LYS A 12 -7.68 5.93 1.48
N PHE A 13 -7.08 7.06 1.88
CA PHE A 13 -6.06 7.03 2.93
C PHE A 13 -6.73 6.67 4.26
N MET A 14 -6.04 5.88 5.06
CA MET A 14 -6.56 5.51 6.37
C MET A 14 -6.58 6.73 7.27
N PHE A 15 -7.79 7.11 7.71
CA PHE A 15 -8.01 8.31 8.50
C PHE A 15 -7.22 8.27 9.82
N GLY A 16 -6.50 9.34 10.08
CA GLY A 16 -5.78 9.52 11.34
C GLY A 16 -4.44 8.81 11.45
N VAL A 17 -4.12 7.90 10.52
CA VAL A 17 -2.89 7.10 10.62
C VAL A 17 -2.06 7.06 9.35
N GLN A 18 -2.63 7.42 8.21
CA GLN A 18 -1.90 7.38 6.94
C GLN A 18 -1.73 8.78 6.36
N SER A 19 -0.49 9.13 6.02
CA SER A 19 -0.16 10.42 5.45
C SER A 19 -0.49 10.46 3.96
N SER A 20 -0.83 11.66 3.46
CA SER A 20 -1.07 11.86 2.02
C SER A 20 0.18 11.60 1.18
N ASP A 21 1.37 11.75 1.76
CA ASP A 21 2.64 11.50 1.08
C ASP A 21 3.19 10.10 1.36
N ALA A 22 2.34 9.17 1.79
CA ALA A 22 2.76 7.80 2.08
C ALA A 22 3.47 7.16 0.89
N ALA A 23 3.10 7.52 -0.34
CA ALA A 23 3.72 6.95 -1.53
C ALA A 23 5.20 7.34 -1.71
N ASP A 24 5.67 8.38 -0.99
CA ASP A 24 7.09 8.77 -1.05
C ASP A 24 8.01 7.62 -0.62
N ARG A 25 7.54 6.73 0.26
CA ARG A 25 8.37 5.60 0.73
C ARG A 25 8.69 4.59 -0.38
N PHE A 26 8.09 4.73 -1.56
CA PHE A 26 8.32 3.83 -2.69
C PHE A 26 9.27 4.42 -3.74
N GLY A 27 9.96 5.49 -3.38
CA GLY A 27 11.08 6.02 -4.14
C GLY A 27 10.79 7.22 -5.03
N VAL A 28 9.55 7.71 -5.05
CA VAL A 28 9.17 8.89 -5.83
C VAL A 28 8.53 9.90 -4.89
N ASN A 29 8.94 11.16 -5.01
CA ASN A 29 8.35 12.22 -4.20
C ASN A 29 7.15 12.83 -4.91
N GLY A 30 6.09 13.04 -4.16
CA GLY A 30 4.91 13.72 -4.68
C GLY A 30 5.22 15.19 -4.96
N THR A 31 4.65 15.72 -6.03
CA THR A 31 4.83 17.12 -6.41
C THR A 31 3.54 17.90 -6.21
N VAL A 32 3.70 19.18 -5.86
CA VAL A 32 2.60 20.14 -5.63
C VAL A 32 2.49 21.08 -6.84
N PRO A 33 1.44 21.90 -7.00
CA PRO A 33 0.51 22.40 -5.99
C PRO A 33 -0.86 21.70 -5.97
N GLY A 34 -1.59 21.93 -4.87
CA GLY A 34 -2.99 21.53 -4.68
C GLY A 34 -3.18 20.09 -4.23
N TYR A 35 -2.65 19.18 -4.99
CA TYR A 35 -2.61 17.76 -4.68
C TYR A 35 -1.17 17.31 -4.81
N LEU A 36 -0.83 16.19 -4.14
CA LEU A 36 0.45 15.55 -4.42
C LEU A 36 0.28 14.74 -5.70
N ASN A 37 1.12 15.01 -6.69
CA ASN A 37 1.10 14.31 -7.96
C ASN A 37 2.22 13.28 -7.99
N TYR A 38 1.89 12.03 -8.27
CA TYR A 38 2.86 10.93 -8.33
C TYR A 38 2.92 10.34 -9.71
N TYR A 39 4.12 10.03 -10.16
CA TYR A 39 4.36 9.32 -11.40
C TYR A 39 5.43 8.25 -11.15
N PHE A 40 5.06 7.01 -11.36
CA PHE A 40 5.97 5.86 -11.26
C PHE A 40 6.08 5.22 -12.64
N ASN A 41 7.27 4.76 -13.00
CA ASN A 41 7.48 4.02 -14.24
C ASN A 41 8.30 2.76 -13.94
N GLN A 42 8.71 2.03 -14.99
CA GLN A 42 9.44 0.78 -14.82
C GLN A 42 10.78 0.96 -14.12
N ASP A 43 11.42 2.12 -14.29
CA ASP A 43 12.68 2.41 -13.62
C ASP A 43 12.52 2.55 -12.10
N ASP A 44 11.30 2.80 -11.64
CA ASP A 44 11.00 2.95 -10.22
C ASP A 44 10.68 1.62 -9.52
N LEU A 45 10.58 0.51 -10.26
CA LEU A 45 10.21 -0.78 -9.67
C LEU A 45 11.11 -1.20 -8.51
N ASN A 46 12.43 -0.98 -8.63
CA ASN A 46 13.35 -1.33 -7.56
C ASN A 46 13.07 -0.55 -6.28
N GLY A 47 12.72 0.74 -6.41
CA GLY A 47 12.35 1.57 -5.26
C GLY A 47 11.05 1.11 -4.62
N ILE A 48 10.07 0.76 -5.45
CA ILE A 48 8.79 0.24 -4.96
C ILE A 48 9.01 -1.07 -4.19
N GLU A 49 9.79 -1.99 -4.77
CA GLU A 49 10.10 -3.27 -4.13
C GLU A 49 10.81 -3.09 -2.80
N ARG A 50 11.75 -2.15 -2.73
CA ARG A 50 12.46 -1.85 -1.47
C ARG A 50 11.52 -1.31 -0.40
N GLY A 51 10.58 -0.46 -0.80
CA GLY A 51 9.57 0.06 0.12
C GLY A 51 8.67 -1.05 0.65
N LEU A 52 8.22 -1.95 -0.23
CA LEU A 52 7.40 -3.09 0.16
C LEU A 52 8.16 -4.03 1.09
N GLU A 53 9.41 -4.36 0.76
CA GLU A 53 10.24 -5.23 1.58
C GLU A 53 10.46 -4.67 2.98
N LYS A 54 10.68 -3.36 3.08
CA LYS A 54 10.86 -2.70 4.36
C LYS A 54 9.62 -2.84 5.23
N ILE A 55 8.43 -2.70 4.65
CA ILE A 55 7.18 -2.89 5.37
C ILE A 55 7.02 -4.36 5.78
N GLU A 56 7.31 -5.29 4.87
CA GLU A 56 7.25 -6.72 5.17
C GLU A 56 8.11 -7.06 6.38
N ASN A 57 9.32 -6.51 6.43
CA ASN A 57 10.22 -6.74 7.56
C ASN A 57 9.68 -6.18 8.87
N ASN A 58 8.94 -5.06 8.80
CA ASN A 58 8.34 -4.46 9.99
C ASN A 58 7.21 -5.32 10.58
N PHE A 59 6.65 -6.23 9.80
CA PHE A 59 5.60 -7.14 10.28
C PHE A 59 6.14 -8.26 11.17
N GLY A 60 7.45 -8.51 11.14
CA GLY A 60 8.05 -9.53 12.02
C GLY A 60 7.42 -10.91 11.84
N GLU A 61 6.82 -11.44 12.90
CA GLU A 61 6.20 -12.77 12.88
C GLU A 61 5.03 -12.87 11.91
N LEU A 62 4.39 -11.76 11.60
CA LEU A 62 3.23 -11.73 10.70
C LEU A 62 3.63 -11.60 9.23
N LYS A 63 4.93 -11.51 8.93
CA LYS A 63 5.40 -11.35 7.56
C LYS A 63 4.90 -12.47 6.65
N ASP A 64 5.03 -13.73 7.09
CA ASP A 64 4.60 -14.86 6.26
C ASP A 64 3.10 -14.82 5.99
N SER A 65 2.30 -14.40 6.99
CA SER A 65 0.87 -14.24 6.81
C SER A 65 0.52 -13.15 5.82
N LEU A 66 1.26 -12.03 5.88
CA LEU A 66 1.09 -10.91 4.95
C LEU A 66 1.37 -11.37 3.52
N LEU A 67 2.49 -12.04 3.30
CA LEU A 67 2.89 -12.52 1.99
C LEU A 67 1.89 -13.54 1.44
N ALA A 68 1.42 -14.46 2.27
CA ALA A 68 0.44 -15.46 1.88
C ALA A 68 -0.88 -14.83 1.49
N TYR A 69 -1.33 -13.84 2.24
CA TYR A 69 -2.58 -13.15 1.96
C TYR A 69 -2.54 -12.45 0.60
N PHE A 70 -1.45 -11.72 0.32
CA PHE A 70 -1.30 -11.02 -0.96
C PHE A 70 -0.96 -11.96 -2.12
N ASP A 71 -0.47 -13.14 -1.85
CA ASP A 71 -0.31 -14.17 -2.87
C ASP A 71 -1.67 -14.73 -3.31
N LEU A 72 -2.62 -14.81 -2.37
CA LEU A 72 -3.99 -15.26 -2.67
C LEU A 72 -4.83 -14.15 -3.32
N TYR A 73 -4.67 -12.92 -2.87
CA TYR A 73 -5.50 -11.78 -3.30
C TYR A 73 -4.62 -10.61 -3.68
N LYS A 74 -4.62 -10.24 -4.96
CA LYS A 74 -3.80 -9.12 -5.43
C LYS A 74 -4.24 -7.79 -4.83
N ASP A 75 -5.55 -7.62 -4.63
CA ASP A 75 -6.11 -6.42 -4.02
C ASP A 75 -7.03 -6.84 -2.88
N PRO A 76 -6.83 -6.30 -1.65
CA PRO A 76 -7.68 -6.65 -0.51
C PRO A 76 -9.17 -6.35 -0.71
N GLU A 77 -9.53 -5.42 -1.60
CA GLU A 77 -10.93 -5.14 -1.89
C GLU A 77 -11.64 -6.35 -2.52
N ASP A 78 -10.90 -7.19 -3.21
CA ASP A 78 -11.45 -8.37 -3.88
C ASP A 78 -11.44 -9.60 -2.96
N ALA A 79 -10.84 -9.49 -1.78
CA ALA A 79 -10.72 -10.62 -0.88
C ALA A 79 -12.02 -10.85 -0.09
N PRO A 80 -12.44 -12.11 0.10
CA PRO A 80 -13.64 -12.40 0.89
C PRO A 80 -13.44 -12.15 2.39
N LEU A 81 -12.19 -12.07 2.85
CA LEU A 81 -11.84 -11.81 4.24
C LEU A 81 -10.90 -10.62 4.31
N SER A 82 -11.08 -9.76 5.32
CA SER A 82 -10.09 -8.75 5.62
C SER A 82 -8.82 -9.42 6.13
N PHE A 83 -7.70 -8.69 6.12
CA PHE A 83 -6.44 -9.26 6.62
C PHE A 83 -6.54 -9.65 8.09
N ASN A 84 -7.22 -8.84 8.92
CA ASN A 84 -7.40 -9.19 10.33
C ASN A 84 -8.22 -10.47 10.50
N GLU A 85 -9.27 -10.65 9.68
CA GLU A 85 -10.04 -11.90 9.70
C GLU A 85 -9.19 -13.08 9.27
N TYR A 86 -8.35 -12.88 8.27
CA TYR A 86 -7.41 -13.91 7.82
C TYR A 86 -6.45 -14.31 8.93
N LEU A 87 -5.93 -13.33 9.68
CA LEU A 87 -5.06 -13.59 10.81
C LEU A 87 -5.78 -14.36 11.92
N GLU A 88 -7.01 -13.99 12.23
CA GLU A 88 -7.80 -14.68 13.24
C GLU A 88 -8.03 -16.15 12.89
N LYS A 89 -8.31 -16.44 11.64
CA LYS A 89 -8.51 -17.82 11.18
C LYS A 89 -7.25 -18.65 11.32
N GLY A 90 -6.07 -18.02 11.22
CA GLY A 90 -4.78 -18.68 11.43
C GLY A 90 -4.32 -18.67 12.89
N ASN A 91 -5.19 -18.29 13.83
CA ASN A 91 -4.87 -18.19 15.27
C ASN A 91 -3.78 -17.14 15.54
N LYS A 92 -3.77 -16.06 14.76
CA LYS A 92 -2.83 -14.95 14.92
C LYS A 92 -3.53 -13.76 15.56
N SER A 93 -2.75 -12.89 16.20
CA SER A 93 -3.27 -11.65 16.77
C SER A 93 -3.59 -10.65 15.69
N LYS A 94 -4.60 -9.81 15.94
CA LYS A 94 -4.92 -8.69 15.05
C LYS A 94 -3.78 -7.68 15.00
N LEU A 95 -3.76 -6.89 13.95
CA LEU A 95 -2.79 -5.81 13.80
C LEU A 95 -2.98 -4.76 14.90
N ASN A 96 -1.88 -4.32 15.50
CA ASN A 96 -1.89 -3.18 16.39
C ASN A 96 -1.89 -1.88 15.57
N THR A 97 -2.03 -0.73 16.23
CA THR A 97 -2.12 0.57 15.54
C THR A 97 -0.94 0.83 14.60
N THR A 98 0.28 0.49 15.02
CA THR A 98 1.47 0.69 14.19
C THR A 98 1.41 -0.18 12.94
N LEU A 99 1.06 -1.45 13.09
CA LEU A 99 1.00 -2.36 11.95
C LEU A 99 -0.19 -2.08 11.04
N VAL A 100 -1.30 -1.56 11.56
CA VAL A 100 -2.42 -1.12 10.73
C VAL A 100 -1.97 -0.03 9.76
N SER A 101 -1.19 0.94 10.25
CA SER A 101 -0.63 1.99 9.41
C SER A 101 0.32 1.42 8.35
N GLU A 102 1.20 0.50 8.75
CA GLU A 102 2.11 -0.17 7.82
C GLU A 102 1.35 -1.00 6.78
N TYR A 103 0.28 -1.65 7.21
CA TYR A 103 -0.58 -2.41 6.29
C TYR A 103 -1.23 -1.51 5.25
N ALA A 104 -1.75 -0.35 5.67
CA ALA A 104 -2.36 0.61 4.73
C ALA A 104 -1.35 1.07 3.67
N ASP A 105 -0.11 1.35 4.09
CA ASP A 105 0.95 1.73 3.15
C ASP A 105 1.32 0.56 2.24
N TYR A 106 1.29 -0.65 2.76
CA TYR A 106 1.59 -1.85 1.97
C TYR A 106 0.55 -2.03 0.84
N VAL A 107 -0.73 -1.84 1.15
CA VAL A 107 -1.80 -1.90 0.15
C VAL A 107 -1.55 -0.87 -0.95
N LEU A 108 -1.23 0.36 -0.56
CA LEU A 108 -0.91 1.42 -1.52
C LEU A 108 0.27 1.01 -2.41
N GLY A 109 1.35 0.52 -1.79
CA GLY A 109 2.55 0.09 -2.52
C GLY A 109 2.29 -1.06 -3.48
N LYS A 110 1.46 -2.02 -3.08
CA LYS A 110 1.10 -3.14 -3.96
C LYS A 110 0.27 -2.65 -5.15
N ARG A 111 -0.63 -1.70 -4.93
CA ARG A 111 -1.40 -1.12 -6.04
C ARG A 111 -0.50 -0.39 -7.02
N ILE A 112 0.47 0.39 -6.53
CA ILE A 112 1.46 1.06 -7.38
C ILE A 112 2.25 0.01 -8.16
N TYR A 113 2.78 -0.99 -7.49
CA TYR A 113 3.59 -2.04 -8.08
C TYR A 113 2.83 -2.76 -9.20
N ASN A 114 1.61 -3.20 -8.91
CA ASN A 114 0.78 -3.91 -9.88
C ASN A 114 0.44 -3.03 -11.08
N CYS A 115 0.17 -1.75 -10.85
CA CYS A 115 -0.13 -0.79 -11.90
C CYS A 115 1.06 -0.62 -12.85
N VAL A 116 2.27 -0.44 -12.31
CA VAL A 116 3.47 -0.32 -13.13
C VAL A 116 3.75 -1.62 -13.89
N LYS A 117 3.57 -2.76 -13.26
CA LYS A 117 3.78 -4.06 -13.92
C LYS A 117 2.80 -4.28 -15.06
N GLU A 118 1.55 -3.87 -14.90
CA GLU A 118 0.50 -4.09 -15.89
C GLU A 118 0.50 -3.06 -17.01
N GLN A 119 0.75 -1.79 -16.69
CA GLN A 119 0.64 -0.69 -17.65
C GLN A 119 1.96 -0.06 -18.05
N GLY A 120 3.05 -0.36 -17.35
CA GLY A 120 4.34 0.27 -17.56
C GLY A 120 4.54 1.56 -16.78
N GLU A 121 3.47 2.11 -16.23
CA GLU A 121 3.52 3.35 -15.45
C GLU A 121 2.32 3.43 -14.51
N CYS A 122 2.41 4.33 -13.53
CA CYS A 122 1.32 4.59 -12.60
C CYS A 122 1.32 6.09 -12.25
N ASN A 123 0.25 6.76 -12.63
CA ASN A 123 0.01 8.18 -12.35
C ASN A 123 -1.19 8.33 -11.45
N PHE A 124 -1.06 9.10 -10.37
CA PHE A 124 -2.22 9.41 -9.54
C PHE A 124 -1.97 10.67 -8.73
N THR A 125 -3.04 11.22 -8.17
CA THR A 125 -2.97 12.36 -7.27
C THR A 125 -3.44 11.95 -5.89
N ALA A 126 -2.82 12.53 -4.87
CA ALA A 126 -3.19 12.29 -3.48
C ALA A 126 -3.71 13.59 -2.87
N GLU A 127 -4.89 13.54 -2.25
CA GLU A 127 -5.47 14.69 -1.57
C GLU A 127 -4.68 15.03 -0.32
N LEU A 128 -4.45 16.33 -0.12
CA LEU A 128 -3.73 16.82 1.05
C LEU A 128 -4.60 16.92 2.31
#